data_cf7ff162a3183e114189d118e75c628a
#
_entry.id   cf7ff162a3183e114189d118e75c628a
#
_cell.length_a   1.000
_cell.length_b   1.000
_cell.length_c   1.000
_cell.angle_alpha   90.00
_cell.angle_beta   90.00
_cell.angle_gamma   90.00
#
_symmetry.space_group_name_H-M   'P 1'
#
loop_
_entity.id
_entity.type
_entity.pdbx_description
1 polymer ?
#
loop_
_entity_poly.entity_id
_entity_poly.type
_entity_poly.pdbx_seq_one_letter_code
_entity_poly.pdbx_strand_id
1 'polypeptide(L)'
;VETLHSTVPNFGSGSIIKTHIHVADCYQYWLGSFAFKQKRADFSFASDYEIEHADVEKVRARFKLVDETVQRFLDEYNDRWLENIANEVKWQKEPWSTTPLWLLTHTETHEFHHKGQIVSMARHLGYTPPDTDLS
;
A
#
# COMPACT_ATOMS: atom_id res chain seq x y z
N VAL A 1 -9.95 16.40 8.98
CA VAL A 1 -10.10 16.06 7.55
C VAL A 1 -9.28 17.00 6.67
N GLU A 2 -9.39 18.29 6.88
CA GLU A 2 -8.61 19.28 6.12
C GLU A 2 -7.12 19.06 6.22
N THR A 3 -6.60 18.75 7.41
CA THR A 3 -5.19 18.43 7.64
C THR A 3 -4.73 17.22 6.84
N LEU A 4 -5.58 16.18 6.72
CA LEU A 4 -5.25 14.96 5.99
C LEU A 4 -5.05 15.21 4.50
N HIS A 5 -5.72 16.23 3.95
CA HIS A 5 -5.60 16.62 2.55
C HIS A 5 -4.55 17.72 2.31
N SER A 6 -3.96 18.28 3.36
CA SER A 6 -2.97 19.34 3.22
C SER A 6 -1.74 18.85 2.48
N THR A 7 -1.30 19.61 1.48
CA THR A 7 -0.11 19.31 0.70
C THR A 7 1.15 19.67 1.46
N VAL A 8 2.10 18.75 1.52
CA VAL A 8 3.44 18.99 2.06
C VAL A 8 4.44 18.79 0.93
N PRO A 9 5.11 19.85 0.45
CA PRO A 9 6.07 19.73 -0.67
C PRO A 9 7.22 18.79 -0.35
N ASN A 10 7.63 18.01 -1.35
CA ASN A 10 8.77 17.09 -1.30
C ASN A 10 8.56 15.87 -0.37
N PHE A 11 7.33 15.58 0.00
CA PHE A 11 7.01 14.36 0.76
C PHE A 11 6.18 13.41 -0.10
N GLY A 12 6.77 12.28 -0.51
CA GLY A 12 6.10 11.17 -1.12
C GLY A 12 4.95 11.53 -2.08
N SER A 13 3.75 11.13 -1.72
CA SER A 13 2.53 11.42 -2.49
C SER A 13 1.95 12.82 -2.25
N GLY A 14 2.53 13.62 -1.35
CA GLY A 14 2.18 15.02 -1.14
C GLY A 14 1.16 15.30 -0.04
N SER A 15 0.36 14.33 0.38
CA SER A 15 -0.56 14.48 1.51
C SER A 15 -0.64 13.19 2.34
N ILE A 16 -1.08 13.31 3.58
CA ILE A 16 -1.23 12.16 4.49
C ILE A 16 -2.25 11.18 3.91
N ILE A 17 -3.41 11.66 3.50
CA ILE A 17 -4.47 10.77 3.03
C ILE A 17 -4.11 10.08 1.72
N LYS A 18 -3.49 10.78 0.79
CA LYS A 18 -3.01 10.20 -0.47
C LYS A 18 -1.96 9.13 -0.21
N THR A 19 -1.08 9.35 0.77
CA THR A 19 -0.04 8.39 1.16
C THR A 19 -0.66 7.13 1.75
N HIS A 20 -1.66 7.24 2.64
CA HIS A 20 -2.37 6.08 3.18
C HIS A 20 -3.04 5.26 2.09
N ILE A 21 -3.73 5.92 1.16
CA ILE A 21 -4.42 5.25 0.06
C ILE A 21 -3.41 4.54 -0.85
N HIS A 22 -2.27 5.17 -1.12
CA HIS A 22 -1.19 4.56 -1.89
C HIS A 22 -0.67 3.27 -1.23
N VAL A 23 -0.49 3.28 0.09
CA VAL A 23 -0.07 2.06 0.82
C VAL A 23 -1.12 0.96 0.67
N ALA A 24 -2.39 1.27 0.88
CA ALA A 24 -3.47 0.29 0.73
C ALA A 24 -3.51 -0.29 -0.69
N ASP A 25 -3.41 0.54 -1.71
CA ASP A 25 -3.45 0.11 -3.10
C ASP A 25 -2.25 -0.77 -3.46
N CYS A 26 -1.07 -0.49 -2.90
CA CYS A 26 0.11 -1.34 -3.12
C CYS A 26 -0.04 -2.72 -2.49
N TYR A 27 -0.63 -2.83 -1.30
CA TYR A 27 -0.96 -4.13 -0.73
C TYR A 27 -1.91 -4.90 -1.63
N GLN A 28 -2.97 -4.26 -2.10
CA GLN A 28 -3.96 -4.89 -2.97
C GLN A 28 -3.35 -5.34 -4.29
N TYR A 29 -2.46 -4.53 -4.86
CA TYR A 29 -1.81 -4.89 -6.11
C TYR A 29 -0.88 -6.09 -5.94
N TRP A 30 0.06 -6.02 -4.99
CA TRP A 30 1.11 -7.04 -4.85
C TRP A 30 0.60 -8.35 -4.25
N LEU A 31 -0.16 -8.29 -3.14
CA LEU A 31 -0.64 -9.49 -2.45
C LEU A 31 -1.99 -9.97 -2.98
N GLY A 32 -2.72 -9.15 -3.68
CA GLY A 32 -3.98 -9.52 -4.33
C GLY A 32 -3.78 -9.79 -5.81
N SER A 33 -3.68 -8.75 -6.62
CA SER A 33 -3.66 -8.88 -8.07
C SER A 33 -2.45 -9.66 -8.58
N PHE A 34 -1.25 -9.26 -8.23
CA PHE A 34 -0.03 -9.92 -8.73
C PHE A 34 0.09 -11.37 -8.23
N ALA A 35 -0.02 -11.57 -6.93
CA ALA A 35 0.16 -12.89 -6.31
C ALA A 35 -0.84 -13.92 -6.80
N PHE A 36 -2.07 -13.51 -7.10
CA PHE A 36 -3.13 -14.39 -7.60
C PHE A 36 -3.25 -14.37 -9.13
N LYS A 37 -2.22 -13.87 -9.80
CA LYS A 37 -2.07 -13.92 -11.27
C LYS A 37 -3.21 -13.25 -12.03
N GLN A 38 -3.79 -12.21 -11.45
CA GLN A 38 -4.77 -11.39 -12.15
C GLN A 38 -4.06 -10.51 -13.17
N LYS A 39 -4.74 -10.19 -14.26
CA LYS A 39 -4.20 -9.28 -15.26
C LYS A 39 -4.00 -7.89 -14.65
N ARG A 40 -2.86 -7.28 -14.97
CA ARG A 40 -2.56 -5.93 -14.49
C ARG A 40 -3.63 -4.92 -14.89
N ALA A 41 -4.19 -5.06 -16.09
CA ALA A 41 -5.25 -4.18 -16.60
C ALA A 41 -6.55 -4.27 -15.79
N ASP A 42 -6.78 -5.35 -15.05
CA ASP A 42 -7.97 -5.54 -14.22
C ASP A 42 -7.84 -4.91 -12.84
N PHE A 43 -6.66 -4.40 -12.50
CA PHE A 43 -6.43 -3.71 -11.23
C PHE A 43 -6.53 -2.20 -11.43
N SER A 44 -7.26 -1.54 -10.53
CA SER A 44 -7.41 -0.08 -10.52
C SER A 44 -6.89 0.52 -9.23
N PHE A 45 -5.91 1.40 -9.36
CA PHE A 45 -5.50 2.29 -8.26
C PHE A 45 -6.59 3.35 -8.04
N ALA A 46 -6.62 3.91 -6.83
CA ALA A 46 -7.58 4.97 -6.52
C ALA A 46 -7.45 6.14 -7.52
N SER A 47 -8.59 6.62 -8.00
CA SER A 47 -8.64 7.79 -8.86
C SER A 47 -8.40 9.08 -8.06
N ASP A 48 -8.05 10.15 -8.75
CA ASP A 48 -7.91 11.46 -8.11
C ASP A 48 -9.20 11.90 -7.42
N TYR A 49 -10.34 11.60 -8.01
CA TYR A 49 -11.66 11.86 -7.41
C TYR A 49 -11.82 11.11 -6.08
N GLU A 50 -11.50 9.83 -6.04
CA GLU A 50 -11.59 9.02 -4.83
C GLU A 50 -10.68 9.56 -3.73
N ILE A 51 -9.46 9.99 -4.09
CA ILE A 51 -8.49 10.54 -3.16
C ILE A 51 -9.00 11.88 -2.60
N GLU A 52 -9.49 12.77 -3.45
CA GLU A 52 -9.99 14.08 -3.05
C GLU A 52 -11.20 14.00 -2.11
N HIS A 53 -12.05 13.00 -2.29
CA HIS A 53 -13.27 12.80 -1.50
C HIS A 53 -13.09 11.78 -0.36
N ALA A 54 -11.88 11.32 -0.13
CA ALA A 54 -11.60 10.38 0.95
C ALA A 54 -11.59 11.06 2.32
N ASP A 55 -12.03 10.32 3.32
CA ASP A 55 -11.97 10.68 4.73
C ASP A 55 -11.41 9.50 5.53
N VAL A 56 -11.32 9.64 6.85
CA VAL A 56 -10.80 8.60 7.74
C VAL A 56 -11.58 7.29 7.57
N GLU A 57 -12.90 7.37 7.48
CA GLU A 57 -13.74 6.16 7.37
C GLU A 57 -13.52 5.43 6.05
N LYS A 58 -13.33 6.16 4.95
CA LYS A 58 -13.03 5.56 3.65
C LYS A 58 -11.64 4.91 3.63
N VAL A 59 -10.67 5.53 4.28
CA VAL A 59 -9.32 4.93 4.43
C VAL A 59 -9.39 3.68 5.28
N ARG A 60 -10.12 3.70 6.39
CA ARG A 60 -10.32 2.50 7.22
C ARG A 60 -10.99 1.37 6.44
N ALA A 61 -11.98 1.68 5.63
CA ALA A 61 -12.65 0.69 4.79
C ALA A 61 -11.68 0.07 3.78
N ARG A 62 -10.79 0.86 3.17
CA ARG A 62 -9.74 0.33 2.29
C ARG A 62 -8.79 -0.60 3.01
N PHE A 63 -8.35 -0.25 4.22
CA PHE A 63 -7.45 -1.10 5.00
C PHE A 63 -8.13 -2.35 5.53
N LYS A 64 -9.43 -2.31 5.76
CA LYS A 64 -10.18 -3.53 6.07
C LYS A 64 -10.12 -4.53 4.92
N LEU A 65 -10.26 -4.06 3.69
CA LEU A 65 -10.10 -4.90 2.50
C LEU A 65 -8.65 -5.39 2.35
N VAL A 66 -7.66 -4.56 2.71
CA VAL A 66 -6.26 -4.98 2.74
C VAL A 66 -6.06 -6.13 3.73
N ASP A 67 -6.65 -6.05 4.93
CA ASP A 67 -6.56 -7.11 5.92
C ASP A 67 -7.10 -8.44 5.37
N GLU A 68 -8.22 -8.40 4.66
CA GLU A 68 -8.79 -9.58 4.00
C GLU A 68 -7.85 -10.14 2.92
N THR A 69 -7.24 -9.27 2.12
CA THR A 69 -6.28 -9.67 1.09
C THR A 69 -5.02 -10.27 1.70
N VAL A 70 -4.48 -9.66 2.75
CA VAL A 70 -3.31 -10.18 3.46
C VAL A 70 -3.61 -11.55 4.04
N GLN A 71 -4.76 -11.72 4.68
CA GLN A 71 -5.15 -13.02 5.24
C GLN A 71 -5.26 -14.09 4.16
N ARG A 72 -5.90 -13.76 3.04
CA ARG A 72 -6.00 -14.66 1.89
C ARG A 72 -4.62 -15.04 1.35
N PHE A 73 -3.72 -14.07 1.25
CA PHE A 73 -2.34 -14.30 0.80
C PHE A 73 -1.60 -15.23 1.76
N LEU A 74 -1.69 -14.99 3.07
CA LEU A 74 -1.04 -15.81 4.08
C LEU A 74 -1.57 -17.25 4.07
N ASP A 75 -2.86 -17.42 3.92
CA ASP A 75 -3.49 -18.74 3.85
C ASP A 75 -3.05 -19.51 2.60
N GLU A 76 -3.01 -18.85 1.46
CA GLU A 76 -2.64 -19.48 0.18
C GLU A 76 -1.17 -19.90 0.15
N TYR A 77 -0.27 -19.05 0.65
CA TYR A 77 1.18 -19.25 0.53
C TYR A 77 1.84 -19.78 1.81
N ASN A 78 1.07 -20.24 2.77
CA ASN A 78 1.60 -20.91 3.95
C ASN A 78 2.48 -22.10 3.53
N ASP A 79 3.70 -22.15 4.05
CA ASP A 79 4.73 -23.14 3.70
C ASP A 79 5.17 -23.12 2.22
N ARG A 80 4.80 -22.08 1.46
CA ARG A 80 5.18 -21.92 0.05
C ARG A 80 5.99 -20.64 -0.17
N TRP A 81 6.73 -20.20 0.82
CA TRP A 81 7.37 -18.87 0.86
C TRP A 81 8.43 -18.64 -0.21
N LEU A 82 9.04 -19.69 -0.70
CA LEU A 82 10.08 -19.63 -1.73
C LEU A 82 9.59 -20.10 -3.11
N GLU A 83 8.31 -20.34 -3.26
CA GLU A 83 7.71 -20.71 -4.54
C GLU A 83 7.82 -19.57 -5.55
N ASN A 84 7.99 -19.90 -6.82
CA ASN A 84 8.07 -18.90 -7.87
C ASN A 84 6.67 -18.41 -8.27
N ILE A 85 6.46 -17.11 -8.22
CA ILE A 85 5.25 -16.46 -8.74
C ILE A 85 5.66 -15.53 -9.87
N ALA A 86 5.03 -15.68 -11.03
CA ALA A 86 5.28 -14.83 -12.19
C ALA A 86 3.99 -14.15 -12.65
N ASN A 87 4.09 -12.89 -12.98
CA ASN A 87 2.97 -12.13 -13.56
C ASN A 87 3.51 -10.92 -14.33
N GLU A 88 2.66 -10.33 -15.15
CA GLU A 88 3.00 -9.14 -15.92
C GLU A 88 3.22 -7.93 -15.02
N VAL A 89 4.18 -7.10 -15.41
CA VAL A 89 4.54 -5.86 -14.73
C VAL A 89 4.68 -4.72 -15.75
N LYS A 90 4.64 -3.49 -15.26
CA LYS A 90 4.66 -2.32 -16.14
C LYS A 90 6.03 -2.00 -16.74
N TRP A 91 7.12 -2.50 -16.16
CA TRP A 91 8.49 -2.12 -16.56
C TRP A 91 9.14 -3.05 -17.56
N GLN A 92 8.49 -4.16 -17.92
CA GLN A 92 9.00 -5.08 -18.94
C GLN A 92 7.85 -5.83 -19.62
N LYS A 93 8.10 -6.34 -20.81
CA LYS A 93 7.10 -7.10 -21.57
C LYS A 93 6.93 -8.52 -21.06
N GLU A 94 8.04 -9.17 -20.71
CA GLU A 94 8.04 -10.53 -20.20
C GLU A 94 7.51 -10.56 -18.76
N PRO A 95 6.87 -11.65 -18.33
CA PRO A 95 6.47 -11.81 -16.94
C PRO A 95 7.67 -11.68 -16.00
N TRP A 96 7.45 -11.02 -14.88
CA TRP A 96 8.46 -10.88 -13.82
C TRP A 96 8.18 -11.89 -12.73
N SER A 97 9.23 -12.54 -12.24
CA SER A 97 9.14 -13.59 -11.25
C SER A 97 9.67 -13.15 -9.91
N THR A 98 8.99 -13.58 -8.85
CA THR A 98 9.41 -13.35 -7.47
C THR A 98 8.86 -14.46 -6.57
N THR A 99 8.95 -14.27 -5.26
CA THR A 99 8.49 -15.23 -4.25
C THR A 99 7.46 -14.60 -3.32
N PRO A 100 6.60 -15.40 -2.67
CA PRO A 100 5.72 -14.90 -1.61
C PRO A 100 6.48 -14.16 -0.52
N LEU A 101 7.64 -14.65 -0.11
CA LEU A 101 8.48 -13.99 0.88
C LEU A 101 8.89 -12.58 0.43
N TRP A 102 9.31 -12.43 -0.83
CA TRP A 102 9.67 -11.12 -1.36
C TRP A 102 8.46 -10.17 -1.38
N LEU A 103 7.31 -10.67 -1.83
CA LEU A 103 6.09 -9.86 -1.91
C LEU A 103 5.67 -9.34 -0.54
N LEU A 104 5.66 -10.21 0.47
CA LEU A 104 5.30 -9.80 1.83
C LEU A 104 6.32 -8.80 2.38
N THR A 105 7.60 -9.09 2.25
CA THR A 105 8.67 -8.19 2.72
C THR A 105 8.60 -6.84 2.03
N HIS A 106 8.37 -6.83 0.72
CA HIS A 106 8.25 -5.59 -0.06
C HIS A 106 7.08 -4.73 0.42
N THR A 107 5.91 -5.32 0.62
CA THR A 107 4.73 -4.58 1.06
C THR A 107 4.89 -4.06 2.49
N GLU A 108 5.49 -4.83 3.38
CA GLU A 108 5.74 -4.39 4.77
C GLU A 108 6.78 -3.26 4.82
N THR A 109 7.89 -3.39 4.12
CA THR A 109 8.92 -2.35 4.11
C THR A 109 8.40 -1.07 3.43
N HIS A 110 7.58 -1.21 2.41
CA HIS A 110 6.91 -0.09 1.75
C HIS A 110 5.97 0.64 2.72
N GLU A 111 5.20 -0.09 3.52
CA GLU A 111 4.34 0.51 4.54
C GLU A 111 5.16 1.28 5.59
N PHE A 112 6.23 0.68 6.11
CA PHE A 112 7.10 1.35 7.09
C PHE A 112 7.76 2.60 6.52
N HIS A 113 8.19 2.56 5.26
CA HIS A 113 8.74 3.72 4.57
C HIS A 113 7.72 4.88 4.55
N HIS A 114 6.50 4.59 4.14
CA HIS A 114 5.44 5.61 4.07
C HIS A 114 4.92 6.01 5.46
N LYS A 115 4.96 5.12 6.45
CA LYS A 115 4.64 5.47 7.83
C LYS A 115 5.57 6.59 8.32
N GLY A 116 6.87 6.47 8.06
CA GLY A 116 7.83 7.52 8.39
C GLY A 116 7.51 8.86 7.73
N GLN A 117 7.09 8.83 6.46
CA GLN A 117 6.67 10.04 5.75
C GLN A 117 5.41 10.65 6.37
N ILE A 118 4.42 9.84 6.72
CA ILE A 118 3.16 10.31 7.31
C ILE A 118 3.41 11.01 8.66
N VAL A 119 4.21 10.42 9.54
CA VAL A 119 4.50 11.06 10.82
C VAL A 119 5.32 12.34 10.65
N SER A 120 6.21 12.40 9.68
CA SER A 120 6.95 13.61 9.34
C SER A 120 6.04 14.69 8.77
N MET A 121 5.12 14.35 7.90
CA MET A 121 4.11 15.28 7.37
C MET A 121 3.23 15.84 8.49
N ALA A 122 2.81 15.01 9.44
CA ALA A 122 2.02 15.46 10.59
C ALA A 122 2.77 16.52 11.40
N ARG A 123 4.07 16.31 11.64
CA ARG A 123 4.91 17.32 12.34
C ARG A 123 5.03 18.62 11.56
N HIS A 124 5.23 18.55 10.26
CA HIS A 124 5.29 19.74 9.41
C HIS A 124 3.97 20.51 9.40
N LEU A 125 2.85 19.84 9.61
CA LEU A 125 1.54 20.46 9.70
C LEU A 125 1.17 20.92 11.11
N GLY A 126 2.09 20.78 12.09
CA GLY A 126 1.91 21.29 13.44
C GLY A 126 1.33 20.28 14.43
N TYR A 127 1.29 19.00 14.10
CA TYR A 127 0.75 17.95 14.97
C TYR A 127 1.87 17.06 15.48
N THR A 128 1.80 16.66 16.75
CA THR A 128 2.71 15.65 17.31
C THR A 128 2.11 14.27 17.09
N PRO A 129 2.70 13.44 16.22
CA PRO A 129 2.18 12.08 16.00
C PRO A 129 2.49 11.19 17.21
N PRO A 130 1.76 10.07 17.36
CA PRO A 130 2.12 9.07 18.35
C PRO A 130 3.46 8.43 18.02
N ASP A 131 4.11 7.86 19.03
CA ASP A 131 5.31 7.05 18.82
C ASP A 131 4.92 5.76 18.09
N THR A 132 5.56 5.53 16.95
CA THR A 132 5.28 4.37 16.09
C THR A 132 6.51 3.47 15.93
N ASP A 133 7.54 3.66 16.72
CA ASP A 133 8.72 2.81 16.72
C ASP A 133 8.38 1.40 17.23
N LEU A 134 9.17 0.43 16.80
CA LEU A 134 8.98 -0.97 17.21
C LEU A 134 9.56 -1.26 18.58
N SER A 135 10.33 -0.35 19.11
CA SER A 135 10.96 -0.48 20.43
C SER A 135 10.02 -0.15 21.57
#